data_51f05037f603b082cf9e8d241eea7f07
#
_entry.id   51f05037f603b082cf9e8d241eea7f07
#
_cell.length_a   1.000
_cell.length_b   1.000
_cell.length_c   1.000
_cell.angle_alpha   90.00
_cell.angle_beta   90.00
_cell.angle_gamma   90.00
#
_symmetry.space_group_name_H-M   'P 1'
#
loop_
_entity.id
_entity.type
_entity.pdbx_description
1 polymer ?
#
loop_
_entity_poly.entity_id
_entity_poly.type
_entity_poly.pdbx_seq_one_letter_code
_entity_poly.pdbx_strand_id
1 'polypeptide(L)'
;VSQTPEFQLELIGSVAKTKSFLGFQYEGIQKLTTFDQAVEILKLYEEAGVDHIQLQFSGALKGGLDNYSVKKTKFLSELGGAKGYKKLAQTLTDMGGHLYLANALMSVPQDSGDFNRYTESAKTIDQSMAKVFSYNLVTLEKEKLSAIVSPGYLPSYMDAYLASAGKKGVENLAFVDVGSKVYARITTTILSLTARPPSATH
;
A
#
# COMPACT_ATOMS: atom_id res chain seq x y z
N VAL A 1 11.84 4.30 -32.97
CA VAL A 1 12.58 4.28 -31.68
C VAL A 1 12.61 2.84 -31.22
N SER A 2 13.77 2.18 -31.35
CA SER A 2 13.97 0.83 -30.82
C SER A 2 14.06 0.95 -29.29
N GLN A 3 12.99 0.60 -28.59
CA GLN A 3 13.06 0.46 -27.13
C GLN A 3 13.67 -0.91 -26.84
N THR A 4 14.79 -0.95 -26.16
CA THR A 4 15.29 -2.17 -25.53
C THR A 4 14.21 -2.67 -24.57
N PRO A 5 13.80 -3.95 -24.65
CA PRO A 5 12.81 -4.47 -23.72
C PRO A 5 13.36 -4.43 -22.31
N GLU A 6 12.65 -3.74 -21.41
CA GLU A 6 13.01 -3.69 -20.00
C GLU A 6 12.60 -5.00 -19.33
N PHE A 7 13.50 -5.56 -18.51
CA PHE A 7 13.19 -6.76 -17.74
C PHE A 7 12.43 -6.38 -16.47
N GLN A 8 11.22 -6.90 -16.31
CA GLN A 8 10.41 -6.65 -15.12
C GLN A 8 10.58 -7.77 -14.10
N LEU A 9 10.95 -7.41 -12.88
CA LEU A 9 11.12 -8.32 -11.76
C LEU A 9 10.27 -7.86 -10.57
N GLU A 10 9.56 -8.78 -9.93
CA GLU A 10 8.91 -8.51 -8.67
C GLU A 10 9.53 -9.37 -7.57
N LEU A 11 9.92 -8.74 -6.45
CA LEU A 11 10.38 -9.40 -5.24
C LEU A 11 9.46 -9.06 -4.07
N ILE A 12 9.15 -10.08 -3.28
CA ILE A 12 8.33 -9.95 -2.09
C ILE A 12 9.23 -9.99 -0.85
N GLY A 13 9.30 -8.88 -0.12
CA GLY A 13 10.11 -8.75 1.09
C GLY A 13 9.53 -9.49 2.28
N SER A 14 8.25 -9.33 2.52
CA SER A 14 7.59 -9.96 3.67
C SER A 14 6.09 -10.07 3.50
N VAL A 15 5.52 -11.01 4.24
CA VAL A 15 4.06 -11.20 4.37
C VAL A 15 3.68 -11.15 5.86
N ALA A 16 2.46 -10.69 6.13
CA ALA A 16 1.91 -10.81 7.47
C ALA A 16 1.55 -12.28 7.74
N LYS A 17 1.83 -12.76 8.95
CA LYS A 17 1.53 -14.12 9.38
C LYS A 17 1.04 -14.11 10.81
N THR A 18 -0.08 -14.76 11.06
CA THR A 18 -0.54 -15.01 12.43
C THR A 18 0.42 -15.95 13.13
N LYS A 19 0.95 -15.51 14.28
CA LYS A 19 1.83 -16.26 15.16
C LYS A 19 1.11 -16.50 16.48
N SER A 20 1.46 -17.58 17.18
CA SER A 20 0.95 -17.87 18.50
C SER A 20 2.10 -17.89 19.51
N PHE A 21 1.90 -17.26 20.66
CA PHE A 21 2.81 -17.31 21.79
C PHE A 21 2.00 -17.50 23.06
N LEU A 22 2.26 -18.55 23.79
CA LEU A 22 1.54 -18.94 25.02
C LEU A 22 0.01 -18.98 24.86
N GLY A 23 -0.48 -19.43 23.69
CA GLY A 23 -1.91 -19.49 23.38
C GLY A 23 -2.54 -18.18 22.89
N PHE A 24 -1.82 -17.06 22.90
CA PHE A 24 -2.27 -15.79 22.35
C PHE A 24 -1.83 -15.66 20.90
N GLN A 25 -2.78 -15.39 20.02
CA GLN A 25 -2.50 -15.12 18.60
C GLN A 25 -2.12 -13.64 18.44
N TYR A 26 -1.07 -13.39 17.67
CA TYR A 26 -0.66 -12.04 17.29
C TYR A 26 -0.21 -12.02 15.81
N GLU A 27 -0.39 -10.88 15.17
CA GLU A 27 0.14 -10.69 13.82
C GLU A 27 1.64 -10.43 13.87
N GLY A 28 2.38 -11.27 13.18
CA GLY A 28 3.81 -11.14 13.01
C GLY A 28 4.17 -11.00 11.54
N ILE A 29 5.44 -10.74 11.27
CA ILE A 29 5.98 -10.68 9.91
C ILE A 29 6.76 -11.96 9.63
N GLN A 30 6.50 -12.55 8.47
CA GLN A 30 7.33 -13.58 7.86
C GLN A 30 8.21 -12.94 6.80
N LYS A 31 9.52 -12.93 7.01
CA LYS A 31 10.49 -12.49 6.00
C LYS A 31 10.57 -13.49 4.86
N LEU A 32 10.64 -13.00 3.64
CA LEU A 32 10.87 -13.77 2.43
C LEU A 32 12.20 -13.34 1.79
N THR A 33 12.30 -12.08 1.36
CA THR A 33 13.51 -11.55 0.71
C THR A 33 13.93 -10.27 1.42
N THR A 34 15.15 -10.23 1.94
CA THR A 34 15.75 -9.00 2.48
C THR A 34 16.32 -8.14 1.36
N PHE A 35 16.59 -6.86 1.63
CA PHE A 35 17.22 -5.98 0.64
C PHE A 35 18.62 -6.46 0.25
N ASP A 36 19.39 -7.04 1.18
CA ASP A 36 20.71 -7.60 0.86
C ASP A 36 20.58 -8.82 -0.05
N GLN A 37 19.63 -9.72 0.19
CA GLN A 37 19.36 -10.85 -0.71
C GLN A 37 18.88 -10.38 -2.09
N ALA A 38 18.09 -9.30 -2.16
CA ALA A 38 17.69 -8.70 -3.43
C ALA A 38 18.91 -8.19 -4.21
N VAL A 39 19.89 -7.57 -3.54
CA VAL A 39 21.15 -7.16 -4.16
C VAL A 39 21.94 -8.37 -4.70
N GLU A 40 21.96 -9.49 -3.96
CA GLU A 40 22.60 -10.72 -4.43
C GLU A 40 21.90 -11.30 -5.67
N ILE A 41 20.57 -11.31 -5.67
CA ILE A 41 19.76 -11.72 -6.83
C ILE A 41 20.08 -10.85 -8.06
N LEU A 42 20.14 -9.52 -7.90
CA LEU A 42 20.45 -8.62 -9.00
C LEU A 42 21.84 -8.88 -9.60
N LYS A 43 22.85 -9.17 -8.76
CA LYS A 43 24.18 -9.53 -9.25
C LYS A 43 24.18 -10.80 -10.11
N LEU A 44 23.38 -11.79 -9.74
CA LEU A 44 23.23 -13.00 -10.56
C LEU A 44 22.58 -12.68 -11.91
N TYR A 45 21.62 -11.75 -11.97
CA TYR A 45 21.07 -11.29 -13.25
C TYR A 45 22.09 -10.52 -14.08
N GLU A 46 22.88 -9.64 -13.44
CA GLU A 46 23.96 -8.91 -14.10
C GLU A 46 25.03 -9.87 -14.69
N GLU A 47 25.44 -10.88 -13.93
CA GLU A 47 26.36 -11.95 -14.40
C GLU A 47 25.77 -12.76 -15.56
N ALA A 48 24.44 -12.88 -15.62
CA ALA A 48 23.72 -13.52 -16.73
C ALA A 48 23.51 -12.58 -17.93
N GLY A 49 24.00 -11.33 -17.87
CA GLY A 49 23.88 -10.35 -18.94
C GLY A 49 22.51 -9.66 -19.01
N VAL A 50 21.73 -9.67 -17.92
CA VAL A 50 20.46 -8.97 -17.82
C VAL A 50 20.71 -7.62 -17.15
N ASP A 51 20.44 -6.55 -17.86
CA ASP A 51 20.51 -5.15 -17.42
C ASP A 51 19.14 -4.46 -17.54
N HIS A 52 19.07 -3.17 -17.22
CA HIS A 52 17.84 -2.36 -17.30
C HIS A 52 16.62 -2.99 -16.59
N ILE A 53 16.85 -3.52 -15.37
CA ILE A 53 15.82 -4.20 -14.59
C ILE A 53 14.88 -3.19 -13.94
N GLN A 54 13.57 -3.36 -14.17
CA GLN A 54 12.51 -2.66 -13.44
C GLN A 54 12.09 -3.55 -12.26
N LEU A 55 12.60 -3.26 -11.08
CA LEU A 55 12.31 -4.03 -9.87
C LEU A 55 11.16 -3.42 -9.10
N GLN A 56 10.04 -4.13 -8.98
CA GLN A 56 9.01 -3.84 -8.00
C GLN A 56 9.30 -4.60 -6.71
N PHE A 57 9.45 -3.88 -5.59
CA PHE A 57 9.65 -4.50 -4.28
C PHE A 57 8.40 -4.34 -3.43
N SER A 58 7.70 -5.44 -3.22
CA SER A 58 6.46 -5.53 -2.45
C SER A 58 6.72 -5.97 -1.01
N GLY A 59 5.90 -5.56 -0.05
CA GLY A 59 6.02 -6.01 1.35
C GLY A 59 7.27 -5.51 2.08
N ALA A 60 7.82 -4.36 1.68
CA ALA A 60 8.98 -3.73 2.34
C ALA A 60 8.63 -2.94 3.60
N LEU A 61 7.36 -2.61 3.77
CA LEU A 61 6.87 -1.70 4.79
C LEU A 61 6.21 -2.43 5.95
N LYS A 62 6.00 -1.71 7.06
CA LYS A 62 5.31 -2.25 8.24
C LYS A 62 3.95 -2.86 7.85
N GLY A 63 3.73 -4.12 8.22
CA GLY A 63 2.57 -4.91 7.82
C GLY A 63 2.83 -5.84 6.62
N GLY A 64 4.02 -5.79 6.01
CA GLY A 64 4.33 -6.60 4.83
C GLY A 64 3.45 -6.23 3.64
N LEU A 65 2.90 -7.21 2.94
CA LEU A 65 2.00 -6.96 1.81
C LEU A 65 0.71 -6.23 2.20
N ASP A 66 0.26 -6.36 3.45
CA ASP A 66 -1.00 -5.75 3.90
C ASP A 66 -0.87 -4.26 4.22
N ASN A 67 0.29 -3.72 4.26
CA ASN A 67 0.64 -2.33 4.58
C ASN A 67 -0.23 -1.64 5.64
N TYR A 68 0.34 -1.36 6.82
CA TYR A 68 -0.38 -0.73 7.95
C TYR A 68 -0.26 0.80 8.00
N SER A 69 0.29 1.45 6.99
CA SER A 69 0.47 2.89 7.02
C SER A 69 0.15 3.52 5.67
N VAL A 70 -0.84 4.40 5.67
CA VAL A 70 -1.28 5.12 4.47
C VAL A 70 -0.67 6.51 4.33
N LYS A 71 -0.05 7.04 5.40
CA LYS A 71 0.53 8.39 5.43
C LYS A 71 2.05 8.39 5.62
N LYS A 72 2.65 7.24 5.98
CA LYS A 72 4.07 7.17 6.36
C LYS A 72 4.79 5.97 5.76
N THR A 73 5.95 6.21 5.20
CA THR A 73 6.86 5.16 4.73
C THR A 73 7.66 4.63 5.91
N LYS A 74 7.28 3.46 6.42
CA LYS A 74 7.93 2.80 7.56
C LYS A 74 8.53 1.48 7.10
N PHE A 75 9.80 1.50 6.71
CA PHE A 75 10.53 0.29 6.33
C PHE A 75 10.67 -0.68 7.50
N LEU A 76 10.56 -1.98 7.20
CA LEU A 76 10.84 -3.04 8.16
C LEU A 76 12.34 -3.13 8.41
N SER A 77 12.74 -3.04 9.69
CA SER A 77 14.13 -3.21 10.13
C SER A 77 14.66 -4.60 9.80
N GLU A 78 13.80 -5.60 9.87
CA GLU A 78 14.07 -7.00 9.60
C GLU A 78 14.50 -7.29 8.16
N LEU A 79 14.16 -6.39 7.22
CA LEU A 79 14.57 -6.48 5.82
C LEU A 79 15.82 -5.64 5.51
N GLY A 80 16.35 -4.89 6.49
CA GLY A 80 17.49 -3.98 6.32
C GLY A 80 17.12 -2.49 6.44
N GLY A 81 15.83 -2.16 6.67
CA GLY A 81 15.36 -0.81 6.88
C GLY A 81 15.62 0.14 5.71
N ALA A 82 15.55 1.45 5.97
CA ALA A 82 15.78 2.47 4.94
C ALA A 82 17.22 2.43 4.35
N LYS A 83 18.21 1.96 5.13
CA LYS A 83 19.59 1.85 4.66
C LYS A 83 19.73 0.73 3.62
N GLY A 84 19.11 -0.44 3.89
CA GLY A 84 19.08 -1.55 2.94
C GLY A 84 18.35 -1.18 1.64
N TYR A 85 17.20 -0.47 1.76
CA TYR A 85 16.47 0.03 0.61
C TYR A 85 17.35 0.96 -0.28
N LYS A 86 18.05 1.92 0.32
CA LYS A 86 18.93 2.83 -0.43
C LYS A 86 20.08 2.10 -1.14
N LYS A 87 20.67 1.09 -0.49
CA LYS A 87 21.71 0.25 -1.10
C LYS A 87 21.16 -0.49 -2.33
N LEU A 88 19.96 -1.09 -2.21
CA LEU A 88 19.29 -1.77 -3.32
C LEU A 88 18.98 -0.81 -4.47
N ALA A 89 18.44 0.39 -4.15
CA ALA A 89 18.14 1.41 -5.15
C ALA A 89 19.40 1.85 -5.92
N GLN A 90 20.52 2.06 -5.21
CA GLN A 90 21.79 2.42 -5.82
C GLN A 90 22.30 1.31 -6.74
N THR A 91 22.27 0.05 -6.30
CA THR A 91 22.68 -1.10 -7.12
C THR A 91 21.89 -1.16 -8.43
N LEU A 92 20.56 -0.97 -8.36
CA LEU A 92 19.73 -0.94 -9.58
C LEU A 92 20.03 0.22 -10.49
N THR A 93 20.27 1.40 -9.94
CA THR A 93 20.66 2.59 -10.71
C THR A 93 21.98 2.36 -11.44
N ASP A 94 22.96 1.74 -10.76
CA ASP A 94 24.28 1.41 -11.35
C ASP A 94 24.15 0.41 -12.51
N MET A 95 23.12 -0.47 -12.49
CA MET A 95 22.76 -1.41 -13.54
C MET A 95 21.83 -0.81 -14.62
N GLY A 96 21.54 0.51 -14.57
CA GLY A 96 20.63 1.18 -15.50
C GLY A 96 19.15 0.85 -15.28
N GLY A 97 18.80 0.25 -14.15
CA GLY A 97 17.43 -0.12 -13.78
C GLY A 97 16.78 0.86 -12.79
N HIS A 98 15.54 0.55 -12.40
CA HIS A 98 14.77 1.36 -11.45
C HIS A 98 14.10 0.50 -10.37
N LEU A 99 14.10 1.01 -9.12
CA LEU A 99 13.42 0.39 -7.99
C LEU A 99 12.08 1.06 -7.74
N TYR A 100 11.00 0.30 -7.78
CA TYR A 100 9.65 0.75 -7.43
C TYR A 100 9.25 0.16 -6.08
N LEU A 101 8.97 1.02 -5.10
CA LEU A 101 8.42 0.60 -3.82
C LEU A 101 6.91 0.41 -3.96
N ALA A 102 6.46 -0.82 -3.82
CA ALA A 102 5.03 -1.13 -3.90
C ALA A 102 4.32 -0.79 -2.59
N ASN A 103 3.15 -0.15 -2.70
CA ASN A 103 2.29 0.21 -1.59
C ASN A 103 0.81 0.19 -1.96
N ALA A 104 -0.05 -0.16 -0.99
CA ALA A 104 -1.50 -0.03 -1.09
C ALA A 104 -1.95 1.23 -0.33
N LEU A 105 -2.85 2.02 -0.90
CA LEU A 105 -3.41 3.23 -0.27
C LEU A 105 -4.92 3.17 -0.06
N MET A 106 -5.63 2.37 -0.85
CA MET A 106 -7.09 2.32 -0.84
C MET A 106 -7.64 1.33 0.18
N SER A 107 -6.97 0.20 0.37
CA SER A 107 -7.39 -0.88 1.26
C SER A 107 -6.50 -0.89 2.50
N VAL A 108 -7.07 -0.58 3.65
CA VAL A 108 -6.31 -0.40 4.90
C VAL A 108 -6.81 -1.37 5.95
N PRO A 109 -5.94 -2.17 6.58
CA PRO A 109 -6.30 -2.98 7.74
C PRO A 109 -6.88 -2.10 8.85
N GLN A 110 -7.83 -2.65 9.62
CA GLN A 110 -8.56 -1.90 10.64
C GLN A 110 -7.68 -1.26 11.72
N ASP A 111 -6.53 -1.85 11.98
CA ASP A 111 -5.61 -1.45 13.07
C ASP A 111 -4.48 -0.52 12.61
N SER A 112 -4.61 0.08 11.44
CA SER A 112 -3.67 1.09 10.98
C SER A 112 -3.69 2.31 11.88
N GLY A 113 -2.54 2.65 12.49
CA GLY A 113 -2.44 3.74 13.46
C GLY A 113 -2.47 5.15 12.86
N ASP A 114 -2.52 5.31 11.55
CA ASP A 114 -2.59 6.60 10.85
C ASP A 114 -3.85 6.75 9.96
N PHE A 115 -4.83 5.88 10.18
CA PHE A 115 -6.13 5.85 9.51
C PHE A 115 -7.27 5.75 10.52
N ASN A 116 -8.22 6.68 10.43
CA ASN A 116 -9.44 6.61 11.24
C ASN A 116 -10.57 5.96 10.44
N ARG A 117 -10.82 4.68 10.69
CA ARG A 117 -11.85 3.90 9.99
C ARG A 117 -13.28 4.46 10.10
N TYR A 118 -13.58 5.22 11.14
CA TYR A 118 -14.93 5.74 11.36
C TYR A 118 -15.22 7.01 10.53
N THR A 119 -14.20 7.85 10.36
CA THR A 119 -14.35 9.16 9.69
C THR A 119 -13.74 9.19 8.30
N GLU A 120 -12.69 8.38 8.05
CA GLU A 120 -11.90 8.43 6.80
C GLU A 120 -12.21 7.28 5.84
N SER A 121 -13.05 6.28 6.25
CA SER A 121 -13.47 5.21 5.35
C SER A 121 -14.60 5.64 4.40
N ALA A 122 -14.64 5.01 3.24
CA ALA A 122 -15.79 5.05 2.35
C ALA A 122 -17.02 4.46 3.05
N LYS A 123 -18.20 4.94 2.66
CA LYS A 123 -19.48 4.47 3.19
C LYS A 123 -20.26 3.74 2.11
N THR A 124 -20.95 2.71 2.51
CA THR A 124 -21.98 2.04 1.70
C THR A 124 -23.30 2.85 1.72
N ILE A 125 -24.27 2.44 0.94
CA ILE A 125 -25.57 3.16 0.84
C ILE A 125 -26.29 3.24 2.19
N ASP A 126 -26.18 2.21 3.02
CA ASP A 126 -26.71 2.13 4.38
C ASP A 126 -25.87 2.89 5.43
N GLN A 127 -24.90 3.71 4.99
CA GLN A 127 -23.98 4.48 5.82
C GLN A 127 -23.01 3.62 6.66
N SER A 128 -22.97 2.32 6.45
CA SER A 128 -21.97 1.47 7.08
C SER A 128 -20.59 1.66 6.43
N MET A 129 -19.53 1.22 7.10
CA MET A 129 -18.17 1.30 6.57
C MET A 129 -18.00 0.32 5.41
N ALA A 130 -17.51 0.80 4.28
CA ALA A 130 -17.14 -0.06 3.17
C ALA A 130 -15.93 -0.94 3.54
N LYS A 131 -16.08 -2.24 3.34
CA LYS A 131 -15.13 -3.27 3.81
C LYS A 131 -14.77 -4.22 2.68
N VAL A 132 -13.52 -4.69 2.69
CA VAL A 132 -13.05 -5.78 1.87
C VAL A 132 -12.54 -6.88 2.79
N PHE A 133 -12.90 -8.11 2.48
CA PHE A 133 -12.41 -9.29 3.20
C PHE A 133 -11.40 -10.03 2.33
N SER A 134 -10.30 -10.48 2.92
CA SER A 134 -9.52 -11.58 2.37
C SER A 134 -10.06 -12.89 2.88
N TYR A 135 -9.90 -13.93 2.07
CA TYR A 135 -10.34 -15.28 2.41
C TYR A 135 -9.13 -16.21 2.41
N ASN A 136 -9.11 -17.12 3.36
CA ASN A 136 -8.22 -18.25 3.29
C ASN A 136 -8.65 -19.15 2.12
N LEU A 137 -7.77 -19.34 1.16
CA LEU A 137 -8.10 -20.12 -0.04
C LEU A 137 -8.27 -21.63 0.22
N VAL A 138 -7.84 -22.11 1.38
CA VAL A 138 -7.98 -23.51 1.78
C VAL A 138 -9.24 -23.75 2.60
N THR A 139 -9.49 -22.89 3.61
CA THR A 139 -10.65 -23.04 4.51
C THR A 139 -11.87 -22.26 4.05
N LEU A 140 -11.72 -21.32 3.09
CA LEU A 140 -12.74 -20.38 2.63
C LEU A 140 -13.28 -19.46 3.74
N GLU A 141 -12.62 -19.41 4.86
CA GLU A 141 -12.97 -18.52 5.97
C GLU A 141 -12.44 -17.09 5.73
N LYS A 142 -13.15 -16.11 6.26
CA LYS A 142 -12.71 -14.71 6.25
C LYS A 142 -11.52 -14.54 7.19
N GLU A 143 -10.39 -14.15 6.65
CA GLU A 143 -9.17 -13.96 7.44
C GLU A 143 -8.97 -12.52 7.90
N LYS A 144 -9.05 -11.56 6.97
CA LYS A 144 -8.74 -10.16 7.23
C LYS A 144 -9.84 -9.24 6.75
N LEU A 145 -10.02 -8.19 7.51
CA LEU A 145 -10.94 -7.13 7.22
C LEU A 145 -10.16 -5.85 6.98
N SER A 146 -10.27 -5.29 5.78
CA SER A 146 -9.74 -3.99 5.43
C SER A 146 -10.86 -2.99 5.20
N ALA A 147 -10.69 -1.78 5.70
CA ALA A 147 -11.54 -0.65 5.37
C ALA A 147 -11.09 -0.03 4.05
N ILE A 148 -12.03 0.50 3.30
CA ILE A 148 -11.71 1.26 2.09
C ILE A 148 -11.58 2.73 2.44
N VAL A 149 -10.48 3.35 2.06
CA VAL A 149 -10.28 4.80 2.21
C VAL A 149 -11.30 5.55 1.37
N SER A 150 -11.96 6.54 1.96
CA SER A 150 -12.87 7.40 1.21
C SER A 150 -12.08 8.19 0.14
N PRO A 151 -12.54 8.22 -1.12
CA PRO A 151 -11.87 8.92 -2.20
C PRO A 151 -11.57 10.41 -1.90
N GLY A 152 -12.37 11.03 -1.03
CA GLY A 152 -12.13 12.41 -0.61
C GLY A 152 -10.86 12.63 0.23
N TYR A 153 -10.34 11.58 0.87
CA TYR A 153 -9.09 11.64 1.66
C TYR A 153 -7.87 11.19 0.86
N LEU A 154 -8.07 10.50 -0.26
CA LEU A 154 -6.99 9.90 -1.04
C LEU A 154 -5.93 10.91 -1.49
N PRO A 155 -6.26 12.12 -2.00
CA PRO A 155 -5.26 13.12 -2.38
C PRO A 155 -4.36 13.51 -1.19
N SER A 156 -4.93 13.80 -0.03
CA SER A 156 -4.17 14.19 1.16
C SER A 156 -3.30 13.05 1.69
N TYR A 157 -3.73 11.79 1.54
CA TYR A 157 -2.93 10.62 1.89
C TYR A 157 -1.77 10.43 0.94
N MET A 158 -2.02 10.59 -0.36
CA MET A 158 -0.98 10.52 -1.39
C MET A 158 0.08 11.58 -1.15
N ASP A 159 -0.30 12.83 -0.91
CA ASP A 159 0.63 13.92 -0.61
C ASP A 159 1.48 13.62 0.64
N ALA A 160 0.84 13.18 1.73
CA ALA A 160 1.55 12.84 2.95
C ALA A 160 2.51 11.65 2.76
N TYR A 161 2.06 10.64 2.00
CA TYR A 161 2.87 9.46 1.70
C TYR A 161 4.07 9.81 0.81
N LEU A 162 3.86 10.58 -0.27
CA LEU A 162 4.91 11.06 -1.17
C LEU A 162 5.96 11.89 -0.41
N ALA A 163 5.51 12.81 0.46
CA ALA A 163 6.41 13.59 1.29
C ALA A 163 7.22 12.71 2.26
N SER A 164 6.61 11.68 2.82
CA SER A 164 7.28 10.71 3.70
C SER A 164 8.27 9.82 2.94
N ALA A 165 7.91 9.37 1.75
CA ALA A 165 8.74 8.55 0.87
C ALA A 165 9.98 9.32 0.40
N GLY A 166 9.82 10.55 -0.06
CA GLY A 166 10.92 11.41 -0.48
C GLY A 166 11.94 11.66 0.63
N LYS A 167 11.49 11.91 1.89
CA LYS A 167 12.39 12.02 3.06
C LYS A 167 13.22 10.75 3.32
N LYS A 168 12.79 9.60 2.83
CA LYS A 168 13.49 8.32 2.95
C LYS A 168 14.35 7.98 1.73
N GLY A 169 14.33 8.83 0.69
CA GLY A 169 15.05 8.63 -0.56
C GLY A 169 14.38 7.59 -1.47
N VAL A 170 13.05 7.50 -1.41
CA VAL A 170 12.26 6.71 -2.36
C VAL A 170 11.94 7.61 -3.55
N GLU A 171 12.39 7.21 -4.73
CA GLU A 171 12.21 7.96 -5.97
C GLU A 171 10.99 7.47 -6.75
N ASN A 172 10.80 6.16 -6.83
CA ASN A 172 9.70 5.57 -7.59
C ASN A 172 8.77 4.77 -6.71
N LEU A 173 7.47 4.88 -6.95
CA LEU A 173 6.41 4.23 -6.20
C LEU A 173 5.49 3.46 -7.16
N ALA A 174 5.03 2.30 -6.73
CA ALA A 174 4.00 1.53 -7.39
C ALA A 174 2.79 1.40 -6.46
N PHE A 175 1.66 2.02 -6.82
CA PHE A 175 0.42 1.88 -6.07
C PHE A 175 -0.37 0.71 -6.62
N VAL A 176 -0.44 -0.38 -5.84
CA VAL A 176 -0.99 -1.66 -6.30
C VAL A 176 -2.51 -1.75 -6.25
N ASP A 177 -3.18 -0.86 -5.52
CA ASP A 177 -4.64 -0.87 -5.35
C ASP A 177 -5.36 0.38 -5.86
N VAL A 178 -4.63 1.46 -6.15
CA VAL A 178 -5.19 2.68 -6.72
C VAL A 178 -5.53 2.47 -8.19
N GLY A 179 -6.82 2.59 -8.54
CA GLY A 179 -7.29 2.37 -9.90
C GLY A 179 -7.65 0.92 -10.24
N SER A 180 -7.39 -0.05 -9.38
CA SER A 180 -7.81 -1.45 -9.58
C SER A 180 -9.32 -1.65 -9.39
N LYS A 181 -9.95 -0.78 -8.61
CA LYS A 181 -11.39 -0.77 -8.32
C LYS A 181 -11.92 0.65 -8.28
N VAL A 182 -13.13 0.86 -8.77
CA VAL A 182 -13.81 2.15 -8.70
C VAL A 182 -14.61 2.22 -7.40
N TYR A 183 -14.30 3.21 -6.58
CA TYR A 183 -15.05 3.52 -5.36
C TYR A 183 -15.69 4.90 -5.48
N ALA A 184 -16.95 5.02 -5.05
CA ALA A 184 -17.66 6.29 -5.03
C ALA A 184 -17.70 6.88 -3.62
N ARG A 185 -17.67 8.21 -3.52
CA ARG A 185 -17.99 8.92 -2.29
C ARG A 185 -19.48 9.23 -2.31
N ILE A 186 -20.26 8.66 -1.40
CA ILE A 186 -21.64 9.06 -1.18
C ILE A 186 -21.61 10.27 -0.25
N THR A 187 -21.90 11.45 -0.80
CA THR A 187 -22.07 12.68 -0.03
C THR A 187 -23.58 12.89 0.11
N THR A 188 -24.13 12.72 1.30
CA THR A 188 -25.50 13.11 1.59
C THR A 188 -25.52 14.62 1.76
N THR A 189 -25.81 15.35 0.68
CA THR A 189 -26.18 16.76 0.77
C THR A 189 -27.64 16.79 1.20
N ILE A 190 -27.92 17.09 2.48
CA ILE A 190 -29.25 17.40 2.93
C ILE A 190 -29.54 18.79 2.35
N LEU A 191 -30.21 18.85 1.20
CA LEU A 191 -30.85 20.03 0.73
C LEU A 191 -32.02 20.27 1.68
N SER A 192 -31.85 21.13 2.67
CA SER A 192 -32.96 21.69 3.42
C SER A 192 -33.74 22.58 2.46
N LEU A 193 -34.74 22.01 1.81
CA LEU A 193 -35.82 22.78 1.17
C LEU A 193 -36.59 23.48 2.28
N THR A 194 -36.10 24.64 2.70
CA THR A 194 -36.99 25.59 3.39
C THR A 194 -37.96 26.10 2.37
N ALA A 195 -39.11 25.40 2.27
CA ALA A 195 -40.27 25.92 1.57
C ALA A 195 -40.70 27.20 2.32
N ARG A 196 -40.39 28.35 1.74
CA ARG A 196 -40.96 29.63 2.17
C ARG A 196 -42.46 29.60 1.81
N PRO A 197 -43.37 29.70 2.78
CA PRO A 197 -44.81 29.78 2.42
C PRO A 197 -45.06 31.07 1.61
N PRO A 198 -45.96 31.03 0.64
CA PRO A 198 -46.30 32.22 -0.14
C PRO A 198 -46.88 33.27 0.80
N SER A 199 -46.32 34.49 0.74
CA SER A 199 -46.86 35.65 1.42
C SER A 199 -48.26 35.94 0.87
N ALA A 200 -49.27 35.84 1.73
CA ALA A 200 -50.59 36.33 1.43
C ALA A 200 -50.52 37.85 1.25
N THR A 201 -50.81 38.32 0.06
CA THR A 201 -51.10 39.72 -0.24
C THR A 201 -52.59 39.98 0.10
N HIS A 202 -52.79 40.90 1.02
CA HIS A 202 -54.05 41.60 1.15
C HIS A 202 -54.06 42.81 0.24
#